data_e6b03399836627547b1df66f92c23934
#
_entry.id   e6b03399836627547b1df66f92c23934
#
_cell.length_a   1.000
_cell.length_b   1.000
_cell.length_c   1.000
_cell.angle_alpha   90.00
_cell.angle_beta   90.00
_cell.angle_gamma   90.00
#
_symmetry.space_group_name_H-M   'P 1'
#
loop_
_entity.id
_entity.type
_entity.pdbx_description
1 polymer ?
#
loop_
_entity_poly.entity_id
_entity_poly.type
_entity_poly.pdbx_seq_one_letter_code
_entity_poly.pdbx_strand_id
1 'polypeptide(L)'
;MQDVWEVDNFICLTLDGANRLIAKRIITIGTLTASLVHPREVFADAITDRAASIIVAHNHPSGTLTPSSADSEVTQRLEEAGVVLGIKLVDHLIVSSSGHLSIL
;
A
#
# COMPACT_ATOMS: atom_id res chain seq x y z
N MET A 1 11.38 12.82 -16.77
CA MET A 1 10.43 12.26 -15.81
C MET A 1 11.11 11.14 -15.05
N GLN A 2 10.95 11.12 -13.75
CA GLN A 2 11.58 10.12 -12.91
C GLN A 2 10.80 8.80 -12.97
N ASP A 3 11.51 7.68 -13.05
CA ASP A 3 10.92 6.36 -12.97
C ASP A 3 10.36 6.14 -11.56
N VAL A 4 9.25 5.41 -11.45
CA VAL A 4 8.69 5.05 -10.15
C VAL A 4 9.67 4.27 -9.27
N TRP A 5 10.66 3.60 -9.89
CA TRP A 5 11.68 2.84 -9.19
C TRP A 5 12.79 3.71 -8.57
N GLU A 6 12.86 5.00 -8.93
CA GLU A 6 13.88 5.93 -8.46
C GLU A 6 13.46 6.72 -7.23
N VAL A 7 12.18 6.72 -6.89
CA VAL A 7 11.64 7.41 -5.72
C VAL A 7 10.73 6.47 -4.94
N ASP A 8 10.61 6.71 -3.64
CA ASP A 8 9.67 5.97 -2.81
C ASP A 8 8.24 6.34 -3.20
N ASN A 9 7.45 5.32 -3.50
CA ASN A 9 6.02 5.46 -3.75
C ASN A 9 5.26 4.52 -2.85
N PHE A 10 4.12 5.00 -2.35
CA PHE A 10 3.16 4.16 -1.66
C PHE A 10 1.87 4.20 -2.45
N ILE A 11 1.44 3.05 -2.96
CA ILE A 11 0.25 2.94 -3.78
C ILE A 11 -0.76 2.00 -3.16
N CYS A 12 -2.03 2.24 -3.47
CA CYS A 12 -3.14 1.38 -3.08
C CYS A 12 -3.85 0.87 -4.33
N LEU A 13 -4.01 -0.43 -4.41
CA LEU A 13 -4.84 -1.07 -5.44
C LEU A 13 -6.18 -1.41 -4.80
N THR A 14 -7.26 -0.86 -5.36
CA THR A 14 -8.61 -1.16 -4.86
C THR A 14 -9.23 -2.28 -5.69
N LEU A 15 -9.84 -3.24 -5.00
CA LEU A 15 -10.36 -4.46 -5.60
C LEU A 15 -11.85 -4.61 -5.30
N ASP A 16 -12.60 -5.15 -6.26
CA ASP A 16 -14.00 -5.50 -6.06
C ASP A 16 -14.16 -6.85 -5.36
N GLY A 17 -15.41 -7.28 -5.13
CA GLY A 17 -15.70 -8.53 -4.45
C GLY A 17 -15.23 -9.79 -5.17
N ALA A 18 -14.89 -9.68 -6.46
CA ALA A 18 -14.32 -10.76 -7.24
C ALA A 18 -12.78 -10.64 -7.38
N ASN A 19 -12.16 -9.79 -6.56
CA ASN A 19 -10.73 -9.51 -6.58
C ASN A 19 -10.23 -8.89 -7.89
N ARG A 20 -11.12 -8.21 -8.61
CA ARG A 20 -10.74 -7.47 -9.82
C ARG A 20 -10.31 -6.06 -9.45
N LEU A 21 -9.29 -5.57 -10.15
CA LEU A 21 -8.78 -4.23 -9.93
C LEU A 21 -9.82 -3.17 -10.33
N ILE A 22 -10.16 -2.29 -9.38
CA ILE A 22 -11.00 -1.14 -9.66
C ILE A 22 -10.12 0.05 -10.07
N ALA A 23 -9.13 0.38 -9.22
CA ALA A 23 -8.26 1.52 -9.46
C ALA A 23 -6.91 1.34 -8.79
N LYS A 24 -5.93 2.07 -9.32
CA LYS A 24 -4.62 2.24 -8.71
C LYS A 24 -4.52 3.68 -8.22
N ARG A 25 -4.25 3.86 -6.93
CA ARG A 25 -4.17 5.16 -6.27
C ARG A 25 -2.78 5.39 -5.73
N ILE A 26 -2.15 6.49 -6.09
CA ILE A 26 -0.88 6.90 -5.50
C ILE A 26 -1.21 7.66 -4.21
N ILE A 27 -0.78 7.12 -3.07
CA ILE A 27 -1.08 7.70 -1.76
C ILE A 27 -0.03 8.73 -1.37
N THR A 28 1.24 8.38 -1.58
CA THR A 28 2.33 9.31 -1.28
C THR A 28 3.53 9.02 -2.18
N ILE A 29 4.32 10.05 -2.43
CA ILE A 29 5.59 9.98 -3.16
C ILE A 29 6.65 10.59 -2.23
N GLY A 30 7.79 9.91 -2.12
CA GLY A 30 8.89 10.34 -1.28
C GLY A 30 9.24 9.29 -0.23
N THR A 31 10.13 9.64 0.68
CA THR A 31 10.58 8.72 1.72
C THR A 31 9.42 8.29 2.61
N LEU A 32 9.20 6.97 2.70
CA LEU A 32 8.14 6.43 3.54
C LEU A 32 8.50 6.57 5.01
N THR A 33 7.58 7.17 5.76
CA THR A 33 7.57 7.07 7.22
C THR A 33 6.16 6.66 7.66
N ALA A 34 6.05 6.04 8.84
CA ALA A 34 4.75 5.63 9.34
C ALA A 34 3.80 6.83 9.55
N SER A 35 4.34 8.03 9.78
CA SER A 35 3.53 9.24 9.96
C SER A 35 2.99 9.82 8.66
N LEU A 36 3.53 9.43 7.50
CA LEU A 36 3.08 9.93 6.19
C LEU A 36 1.93 9.13 5.62
N VAL A 37 1.77 7.88 6.05
CA VAL A 37 0.70 7.01 5.55
C VAL A 37 -0.38 6.90 6.61
N HIS A 38 -1.45 7.66 6.42
CA HIS A 38 -2.60 7.63 7.31
C HIS A 38 -3.68 6.69 6.76
N PRO A 39 -4.24 5.80 7.60
CA PRO A 39 -5.34 4.95 7.15
C PRO A 39 -6.48 5.74 6.51
N ARG A 40 -6.81 6.92 7.02
CA ARG A 40 -7.88 7.74 6.43
C ARG A 40 -7.61 8.10 4.97
N GLU A 41 -6.35 8.35 4.60
CA GLU A 41 -5.99 8.67 3.22
C GLU A 41 -6.12 7.45 2.30
N VAL A 42 -5.65 6.29 2.77
CA VAL A 42 -5.75 5.05 2.02
C VAL A 42 -7.21 4.64 1.84
N PHE A 43 -7.99 4.66 2.92
CA PHE A 43 -9.36 4.16 2.88
C PHE A 43 -10.36 5.17 2.32
N ALA A 44 -10.04 6.47 2.28
CA ALA A 44 -10.89 7.44 1.60
C ALA A 44 -11.07 7.07 0.13
N ASP A 45 -9.99 6.75 -0.55
CA ASP A 45 -10.04 6.31 -1.95
C ASP A 45 -10.72 4.94 -2.09
N ALA A 46 -10.45 4.02 -1.16
CA ALA A 46 -11.09 2.70 -1.18
C ALA A 46 -12.61 2.82 -1.01
N ILE A 47 -13.07 3.70 -0.13
CA ILE A 47 -14.50 3.97 0.06
C ILE A 47 -15.11 4.60 -1.19
N THR A 48 -14.43 5.58 -1.77
CA THR A 48 -14.86 6.22 -3.03
C THR A 48 -15.01 5.19 -4.14
N ASP A 49 -14.10 4.25 -4.23
CA ASP A 49 -14.10 3.20 -5.24
C ASP A 49 -15.08 2.06 -4.90
N ARG A 50 -15.72 2.09 -3.74
CA ARG A 50 -16.56 1.00 -3.22
C ARG A 50 -15.81 -0.33 -3.22
N ALA A 51 -14.56 -0.30 -2.80
CA ALA A 51 -13.71 -1.48 -2.78
C ALA A 51 -14.16 -2.48 -1.72
N ALA A 52 -14.09 -3.76 -2.04
CA ALA A 52 -14.28 -4.83 -1.07
C ALA A 52 -12.98 -5.14 -0.31
N SER A 53 -11.84 -4.90 -0.95
CA SER A 53 -10.52 -5.15 -0.39
C SER A 53 -9.48 -4.26 -1.06
N ILE A 54 -8.29 -4.21 -0.46
CA ILE A 54 -7.18 -3.44 -0.99
C ILE A 54 -5.88 -4.25 -0.93
N ILE A 55 -4.97 -3.93 -1.84
CA ILE A 55 -3.56 -4.30 -1.77
C ILE A 55 -2.77 -3.01 -1.76
N VAL A 56 -1.81 -2.90 -0.85
CA VAL A 56 -0.89 -1.76 -0.87
C VAL A 56 0.49 -2.23 -1.31
N ALA A 57 1.22 -1.36 -1.96
CA ALA A 57 2.56 -1.64 -2.44
C ALA A 57 3.45 -0.43 -2.22
N HIS A 58 4.70 -0.70 -1.90
CA HIS A 58 5.69 0.32 -1.62
C HIS A 58 7.00 -0.12 -2.27
N ASN A 59 7.64 0.76 -3.03
CA ASN A 59 8.90 0.44 -3.66
C ASN A 59 10.08 0.86 -2.77
N HIS A 60 11.16 0.05 -2.81
CA HIS A 60 12.44 0.39 -2.19
C HIS A 60 13.46 0.66 -3.31
N PRO A 61 13.76 1.94 -3.62
CA PRO A 61 14.67 2.28 -4.71
C PRO A 61 16.08 1.71 -4.54
N SER A 62 16.51 1.48 -3.30
CA SER A 62 17.81 0.88 -3.00
C SER A 62 17.94 -0.58 -3.45
N GLY A 63 16.82 -1.22 -3.82
CA GLY A 63 16.81 -2.62 -4.23
C GLY A 63 16.67 -3.62 -3.11
N THR A 64 16.73 -3.19 -1.85
CA THR A 64 16.51 -4.10 -0.72
C THR A 64 15.04 -4.47 -0.60
N LEU A 65 14.78 -5.74 -0.24
CA LEU A 65 13.43 -6.22 0.04
C LEU A 65 13.19 -6.43 1.53
N THR A 66 14.15 -6.07 2.38
CA THR A 66 13.99 -6.21 3.83
C THR A 66 12.95 -5.20 4.34
N PRO A 67 11.88 -5.66 5.01
CA PRO A 67 10.89 -4.75 5.59
C PRO A 67 11.52 -3.88 6.68
N SER A 68 11.11 -2.61 6.73
CA SER A 68 11.48 -1.71 7.82
C SER A 68 10.44 -1.77 8.93
N SER A 69 10.78 -1.20 10.09
CA SER A 69 9.80 -1.04 11.17
C SER A 69 8.63 -0.15 10.76
N ALA A 70 8.89 0.85 9.90
CA ALA A 70 7.83 1.69 9.35
C ALA A 70 6.87 0.89 8.47
N ASP A 71 7.38 -0.03 7.65
CA ASP A 71 6.55 -0.92 6.83
C ASP A 71 5.60 -1.74 7.69
N SER A 72 6.13 -2.36 8.75
CA SER A 72 5.33 -3.19 9.66
C SER A 72 4.28 -2.38 10.41
N GLU A 73 4.62 -1.17 10.84
CA GLU A 73 3.69 -0.29 11.54
C GLU A 73 2.55 0.14 10.62
N VAL A 74 2.85 0.49 9.38
CA VAL A 74 1.83 0.85 8.39
C VAL A 74 0.90 -0.33 8.14
N THR A 75 1.46 -1.52 7.95
CA THR A 75 0.67 -2.75 7.75
C THR A 75 -0.31 -2.95 8.89
N GLN A 76 0.15 -2.87 10.14
CA GLN A 76 -0.69 -3.08 11.30
C GLN A 76 -1.83 -2.06 11.37
N ARG A 77 -1.54 -0.79 11.14
CA ARG A 77 -2.55 0.27 11.15
C ARG A 77 -3.61 0.05 10.08
N LEU A 78 -3.19 -0.35 8.88
CA LEU A 78 -4.13 -0.59 7.78
C LEU A 78 -4.98 -1.83 8.02
N GLU A 79 -4.41 -2.90 8.59
CA GLU A 79 -5.19 -4.08 8.96
C GLU A 79 -6.28 -3.74 9.96
N GLU A 80 -5.92 -3.02 11.01
CA GLU A 80 -6.87 -2.63 12.07
C GLU A 80 -8.00 -1.75 11.51
N ALA A 81 -7.64 -0.75 10.72
CA ALA A 81 -8.63 0.14 10.11
C ALA A 81 -9.54 -0.62 9.13
N GLY A 82 -8.98 -1.54 8.37
CA GLY A 82 -9.73 -2.36 7.42
C GLY A 82 -10.77 -3.24 8.11
N VAL A 83 -10.44 -3.79 9.27
CA VAL A 83 -11.39 -4.58 10.06
C VAL A 83 -12.59 -3.73 10.45
N VAL A 84 -12.34 -2.51 10.92
CA VAL A 84 -13.41 -1.60 11.32
C VAL A 84 -14.30 -1.21 10.15
N LEU A 85 -13.70 -0.97 8.99
CA LEU A 85 -14.42 -0.49 7.80
C LEU A 85 -15.01 -1.61 6.94
N GLY A 86 -14.64 -2.86 7.22
CA GLY A 86 -15.08 -3.99 6.39
C GLY A 86 -14.38 -4.02 5.02
N ILE A 87 -13.18 -3.44 4.91
CA ILE A 87 -12.36 -3.43 3.70
C ILE A 87 -11.05 -4.13 4.03
N LYS A 88 -10.90 -5.37 3.56
CA LYS A 88 -9.75 -6.18 3.96
C LYS A 88 -8.47 -5.72 3.29
N LEU A 89 -7.38 -5.60 4.05
CA LEU A 89 -6.04 -5.52 3.50
C LEU A 89 -5.60 -6.93 3.10
N VAL A 90 -5.58 -7.18 1.80
CA VAL A 90 -5.24 -8.51 1.26
C VAL A 90 -3.75 -8.76 1.29
N ASP A 91 -2.96 -7.74 0.98
CA ASP A 91 -1.51 -7.86 0.97
C ASP A 91 -0.83 -6.50 1.09
N HIS A 92 0.43 -6.54 1.52
CA HIS A 92 1.33 -5.40 1.51
C HIS A 92 2.62 -5.85 0.84
N LEU A 93 2.91 -5.30 -0.33
CA LEU A 93 4.05 -5.69 -1.15
C LEU A 93 5.16 -4.66 -1.04
N ILE A 94 6.38 -5.13 -0.85
CA ILE A 94 7.58 -4.34 -1.05
C ILE A 94 8.10 -4.71 -2.42
N VAL A 95 8.34 -3.71 -3.27
CA VAL A 95 8.73 -3.92 -4.65
C VAL A 95 10.07 -3.21 -4.90
N SER A 96 10.95 -3.87 -5.63
CA SER A 96 12.21 -3.28 -6.06
C SER A 96 12.56 -3.79 -7.45
N SER A 97 13.64 -3.26 -8.04
CA SER A 97 14.14 -3.74 -9.34
C SER A 97 14.56 -5.21 -9.29
N SER A 98 14.86 -5.75 -8.10
CA SER A 98 15.27 -7.14 -7.93
C SER A 98 14.12 -8.11 -7.64
N GLY A 99 12.90 -7.61 -7.47
CA GLY A 99 11.75 -8.47 -7.19
C GLY A 99 10.73 -7.85 -6.27
N HIS A 100 9.99 -8.69 -5.57
CA HIS A 100 8.98 -8.24 -4.63
C HIS A 100 8.89 -9.19 -3.44
N LEU A 101 8.36 -8.68 -2.33
CA LEU A 101 8.15 -9.42 -1.10
C LEU A 101 6.79 -9.07 -0.52
N SER A 102 6.00 -10.09 -0.19
CA SER A 102 4.78 -9.93 0.60
C SER A 102 5.16 -9.93 2.08
N ILE A 103 4.68 -8.94 2.84
CA ILE A 103 4.96 -8.85 4.26
C ILE A 103 3.71 -9.06 5.14
N LEU A 104 2.64 -9.48 4.51
CA LEU A 104 1.40 -9.79 5.24
C LEU A 104 1.27 -11.28 5.53
#